data_e1f8fb4d43662a2abb90fac3a3f83aad
#
_entry.id   e1f8fb4d43662a2abb90fac3a3f83aad
#
_cell.length_a   1.000
_cell.length_b   1.000
_cell.length_c   1.000
_cell.angle_alpha   90.00
_cell.angle_beta   90.00
_cell.angle_gamma   90.00
#
_symmetry.space_group_name_H-M   'P 1'
#
loop_
_entity.id
_entity.type
_entity.pdbx_description
1 polymer ?
#
loop_
_entity_poly.entity_id
_entity_poly.type
_entity_poly.pdbx_seq_one_letter_code
_entity_poly.pdbx_strand_id
1 'polypeptide(L)'
;ITNRVISQATGIDPRADPWLAQRAVWPLLSVIDRSAHEAWCEPLARHLGLDDDDPRRRDRRFAVATRLALLFSAYASQRPQMLLDWADGGDTDGAGARIPGDLLWQPVLWRALRDEIGTPSLAERMADACAAVHSDPEIVDLPKRLSVFGASRLPADQLQILSALGVKRDVHLWLADASPALWRELGHDMAIRRRDDASSTQVANPLLRSMGHDSRELRIRLAQRLVPSDDQHLPTDLTADTLLGDLQREIRDNRDPNSQGTQSRDDRSTQVHACHGQTRQALRGDAVA
;
A
#
# COMPACT_ATOMS: atom_id res chain seq x y z
N ILE A 1 1.43 -14.70 4.64
CA ILE A 1 0.54 -14.86 5.81
C ILE A 1 -0.92 -14.62 5.38
N THR A 2 -1.26 -13.45 4.83
CA THR A 2 -2.64 -13.04 4.48
C THR A 2 -3.40 -14.11 3.70
N ASN A 3 -2.86 -14.55 2.56
CA ASN A 3 -3.52 -15.58 1.72
C ASN A 3 -3.75 -16.91 2.46
N ARG A 4 -2.80 -17.32 3.33
CA ARG A 4 -2.96 -18.53 4.13
C ARG A 4 -4.07 -18.39 5.16
N VAL A 5 -4.12 -17.26 5.87
CA VAL A 5 -5.16 -16.97 6.86
C VAL A 5 -6.53 -16.96 6.22
N ILE A 6 -6.70 -16.22 5.11
CA ILE A 6 -7.98 -16.14 4.41
C ILE A 6 -8.40 -17.51 3.89
N SER A 7 -7.49 -18.26 3.27
CA SER A 7 -7.78 -19.59 2.77
C SER A 7 -8.23 -20.54 3.87
N GLN A 8 -7.52 -20.58 4.99
CA GLN A 8 -7.88 -21.47 6.10
C GLN A 8 -9.18 -21.03 6.79
N ALA A 9 -9.43 -19.73 6.91
CA ALA A 9 -10.65 -19.20 7.50
C ALA A 9 -11.88 -19.32 6.60
N THR A 10 -11.72 -19.24 5.27
CA THR A 10 -12.83 -19.24 4.30
C THR A 10 -12.96 -20.53 3.50
N GLY A 11 -12.00 -21.45 3.58
CA GLY A 11 -11.96 -22.68 2.81
C GLY A 11 -11.67 -22.49 1.30
N ILE A 12 -11.33 -21.29 0.85
CA ILE A 12 -11.05 -21.01 -0.56
C ILE A 12 -9.56 -21.21 -0.85
N ASP A 13 -9.23 -22.06 -1.82
CA ASP A 13 -7.87 -22.21 -2.30
C ASP A 13 -7.38 -20.89 -2.91
N PRO A 14 -6.30 -20.28 -2.39
CA PRO A 14 -5.77 -19.02 -2.92
C PRO A 14 -5.37 -19.11 -4.39
N ARG A 15 -5.00 -20.29 -4.88
CA ARG A 15 -4.61 -20.50 -6.29
C ARG A 15 -5.81 -20.58 -7.21
N ALA A 16 -6.97 -20.95 -6.68
CA ALA A 16 -8.24 -21.07 -7.41
C ALA A 16 -9.12 -19.83 -7.30
N ASP A 17 -8.72 -18.84 -6.51
CA ASP A 17 -9.49 -17.62 -6.28
C ASP A 17 -9.79 -16.89 -7.61
N PRO A 18 -11.08 -16.69 -7.97
CA PRO A 18 -11.45 -16.01 -9.21
C PRO A 18 -11.05 -14.54 -9.23
N TRP A 19 -10.79 -13.91 -8.07
CA TRP A 19 -10.32 -12.53 -7.94
C TRP A 19 -8.82 -12.36 -8.14
N LEU A 20 -8.04 -13.45 -8.33
CA LEU A 20 -6.66 -13.31 -8.79
C LEU A 20 -6.62 -12.51 -10.09
N ALA A 21 -5.74 -11.53 -10.20
CA ALA A 21 -5.68 -10.64 -11.34
C ALA A 21 -5.63 -11.41 -12.68
N GLN A 22 -4.84 -12.49 -12.75
CA GLN A 22 -4.73 -13.35 -13.92
C GLN A 22 -6.02 -14.11 -14.30
N ARG A 23 -6.92 -14.32 -13.34
CA ARG A 23 -8.23 -14.96 -13.57
C ARG A 23 -9.30 -13.93 -13.85
N ALA A 24 -9.30 -12.82 -13.13
CA ALA A 24 -10.25 -11.73 -13.27
C ALA A 24 -10.17 -11.02 -14.63
N VAL A 25 -9.08 -11.17 -15.38
CA VAL A 25 -8.92 -10.58 -16.73
C VAL A 25 -10.04 -11.00 -17.67
N TRP A 26 -10.42 -12.28 -17.68
CA TRP A 26 -11.42 -12.80 -18.61
C TRP A 26 -12.83 -12.29 -18.34
N PRO A 27 -13.37 -12.40 -17.10
CA PRO A 27 -14.67 -11.78 -16.79
C PRO A 27 -14.63 -10.26 -16.99
N LEU A 28 -13.49 -9.60 -16.72
CA LEU A 28 -13.36 -8.17 -16.95
C LEU A 28 -13.44 -7.80 -18.43
N LEU A 29 -12.80 -8.57 -19.32
CA LEU A 29 -12.96 -8.43 -20.76
C LEU A 29 -14.41 -8.59 -21.20
N SER A 30 -15.11 -9.62 -20.70
CA SER A 30 -16.51 -9.86 -20.98
C SER A 30 -17.38 -8.65 -20.58
N VAL A 31 -17.13 -8.10 -19.38
CA VAL A 31 -17.85 -6.91 -18.90
C VAL A 31 -17.56 -5.69 -19.79
N ILE A 32 -16.29 -5.43 -20.13
CA ILE A 32 -15.90 -4.29 -20.99
C ILE A 32 -16.58 -4.39 -22.37
N ASP A 33 -16.51 -5.55 -23.00
CA ASP A 33 -17.07 -5.74 -24.34
C ASP A 33 -18.60 -5.60 -24.34
N ARG A 34 -19.28 -6.09 -23.30
CA ARG A 34 -20.73 -5.97 -23.15
C ARG A 34 -21.18 -4.52 -22.85
N SER A 35 -20.37 -3.77 -22.12
CA SER A 35 -20.69 -2.42 -21.65
C SER A 35 -20.11 -1.31 -22.54
N ALA A 36 -19.53 -1.64 -23.68
CA ALA A 36 -18.84 -0.69 -24.55
C ALA A 36 -19.72 0.51 -24.98
N HIS A 37 -21.04 0.28 -25.10
CA HIS A 37 -22.02 1.31 -25.52
C HIS A 37 -22.68 2.05 -24.34
N GLU A 38 -22.36 1.67 -23.11
CA GLU A 38 -22.91 2.31 -21.92
C GLU A 38 -22.24 3.67 -21.67
N ALA A 39 -23.02 4.67 -21.28
CA ALA A 39 -22.51 6.04 -21.06
C ALA A 39 -21.38 6.10 -20.02
N TRP A 40 -21.44 5.26 -18.98
CA TRP A 40 -20.40 5.21 -17.95
C TRP A 40 -19.08 4.60 -18.47
N CYS A 41 -19.16 3.75 -19.51
CA CYS A 41 -17.99 3.06 -20.09
C CYS A 41 -17.28 3.93 -21.14
N GLU A 42 -17.86 5.06 -21.54
CA GLU A 42 -17.36 5.93 -22.61
C GLU A 42 -15.87 6.31 -22.46
N PRO A 43 -15.33 6.69 -21.27
CA PRO A 43 -13.90 6.97 -21.14
C PRO A 43 -13.01 5.77 -21.48
N LEU A 44 -13.45 4.56 -21.12
CA LEU A 44 -12.74 3.31 -21.41
C LEU A 44 -12.91 2.90 -22.87
N ALA A 45 -14.14 3.00 -23.41
CA ALA A 45 -14.44 2.71 -24.81
C ALA A 45 -13.62 3.59 -25.77
N ARG A 46 -13.54 4.89 -25.49
CA ARG A 46 -12.71 5.85 -26.23
C ARG A 46 -11.23 5.49 -26.16
N HIS A 47 -10.71 5.14 -24.97
CA HIS A 47 -9.32 4.75 -24.80
C HIS A 47 -8.98 3.48 -25.59
N LEU A 48 -9.89 2.52 -25.62
CA LEU A 48 -9.74 1.25 -26.33
C LEU A 48 -10.07 1.36 -27.82
N GLY A 49 -10.71 2.44 -28.26
CA GLY A 49 -11.21 2.59 -29.63
C GLY A 49 -12.15 1.45 -30.00
N LEU A 50 -13.17 1.20 -29.13
CA LEU A 50 -14.09 0.07 -29.33
C LEU A 50 -14.97 0.25 -30.57
N ASP A 51 -15.16 1.48 -31.01
CA ASP A 51 -15.91 1.84 -32.23
C ASP A 51 -15.06 1.69 -33.52
N ASP A 52 -13.79 1.30 -33.42
CA ASP A 52 -12.83 1.26 -34.53
C ASP A 52 -12.41 -0.19 -34.79
N ASP A 53 -12.65 -0.69 -36.00
CA ASP A 53 -12.32 -2.08 -36.42
C ASP A 53 -10.82 -2.34 -36.64
N ASP A 54 -9.93 -1.45 -36.14
CA ASP A 54 -8.49 -1.64 -36.29
C ASP A 54 -7.99 -2.88 -35.52
N PRO A 55 -7.47 -3.91 -36.19
CA PRO A 55 -6.95 -5.13 -35.55
C PRO A 55 -5.87 -4.85 -34.47
N ARG A 56 -5.08 -3.77 -34.65
CA ARG A 56 -4.02 -3.38 -33.72
C ARG A 56 -4.57 -2.91 -32.37
N ARG A 57 -5.85 -2.55 -32.30
CA ARG A 57 -6.51 -2.12 -31.07
C ARG A 57 -7.10 -3.28 -30.28
N ARG A 58 -7.32 -4.44 -30.88
CA ARG A 58 -7.80 -5.64 -30.19
C ARG A 58 -6.79 -6.12 -29.14
N ASP A 59 -5.49 -6.06 -29.43
CA ASP A 59 -4.44 -6.45 -28.49
C ASP A 59 -4.38 -5.52 -27.26
N ARG A 60 -4.81 -4.25 -27.40
CA ARG A 60 -4.88 -3.31 -26.27
C ARG A 60 -5.93 -3.70 -25.25
N ARG A 61 -7.04 -4.32 -25.66
CA ARG A 61 -8.13 -4.71 -24.75
C ARG A 61 -7.62 -5.65 -23.67
N PHE A 62 -6.88 -6.68 -24.06
CA PHE A 62 -6.30 -7.62 -23.09
C PHE A 62 -5.30 -6.95 -22.14
N ALA A 63 -4.42 -6.10 -22.66
CA ALA A 63 -3.45 -5.36 -21.87
C ALA A 63 -4.13 -4.41 -20.87
N VAL A 64 -5.18 -3.70 -21.29
CA VAL A 64 -5.97 -2.81 -20.42
C VAL A 64 -6.74 -3.61 -19.38
N ALA A 65 -7.41 -4.70 -19.76
CA ALA A 65 -8.10 -5.57 -18.79
C ALA A 65 -7.12 -6.15 -17.78
N THR A 66 -5.94 -6.57 -18.21
CA THR A 66 -4.87 -7.04 -17.30
C THR A 66 -4.47 -5.94 -16.31
N ARG A 67 -4.27 -4.73 -16.79
CA ARG A 67 -3.91 -3.58 -15.95
C ARG A 67 -5.01 -3.21 -14.97
N LEU A 68 -6.27 -3.25 -15.39
CA LEU A 68 -7.44 -3.00 -14.53
C LEU A 68 -7.62 -4.11 -13.48
N ALA A 69 -7.43 -5.38 -13.85
CA ALA A 69 -7.46 -6.49 -12.91
C ALA A 69 -6.38 -6.35 -11.82
N LEU A 70 -5.16 -5.96 -12.19
CA LEU A 70 -4.09 -5.64 -11.25
C LEU A 70 -4.44 -4.42 -10.38
N LEU A 71 -5.07 -3.40 -10.95
CA LEU A 71 -5.50 -2.21 -10.21
C LEU A 71 -6.55 -2.57 -9.16
N PHE A 72 -7.58 -3.33 -9.52
CA PHE A 72 -8.61 -3.77 -8.58
C PHE A 72 -8.07 -4.71 -7.51
N SER A 73 -7.11 -5.58 -7.85
CA SER A 73 -6.38 -6.38 -6.87
C SER A 73 -5.58 -5.50 -5.89
N ALA A 74 -4.94 -4.44 -6.40
CA ALA A 74 -4.23 -3.48 -5.55
C ALA A 74 -5.20 -2.68 -4.66
N TYR A 75 -6.38 -2.33 -5.15
CA TYR A 75 -7.41 -1.69 -4.33
C TYR A 75 -7.90 -2.61 -3.22
N ALA A 76 -8.12 -3.90 -3.50
CA ALA A 76 -8.52 -4.87 -2.48
C ALA A 76 -7.49 -4.98 -1.35
N SER A 77 -6.20 -4.90 -1.67
CA SER A 77 -5.13 -4.97 -0.69
C SER A 77 -4.89 -3.64 0.05
N GLN A 78 -4.84 -2.53 -0.69
CA GLN A 78 -4.42 -1.23 -0.14
C GLN A 78 -5.58 -0.42 0.44
N ARG A 79 -6.79 -0.57 -0.11
CA ARG A 79 -7.98 0.23 0.19
C ARG A 79 -9.24 -0.63 0.24
N PRO A 80 -9.29 -1.67 1.09
CA PRO A 80 -10.42 -2.58 1.14
C PRO A 80 -11.74 -1.84 1.42
N GLN A 81 -11.73 -0.79 2.25
CA GLN A 81 -12.93 -0.01 2.57
C GLN A 81 -13.56 0.62 1.32
N MET A 82 -12.73 1.08 0.36
CA MET A 82 -13.23 1.63 -0.89
C MET A 82 -14.05 0.61 -1.69
N LEU A 83 -13.59 -0.64 -1.73
CA LEU A 83 -14.32 -1.71 -2.44
C LEU A 83 -15.56 -2.16 -1.67
N LEU A 84 -15.55 -2.11 -0.34
CA LEU A 84 -16.75 -2.36 0.47
C LEU A 84 -17.81 -1.28 0.23
N ASP A 85 -17.41 -0.01 0.22
CA ASP A 85 -18.32 1.09 -0.11
C ASP A 85 -18.91 0.91 -1.52
N TRP A 86 -18.09 0.49 -2.49
CA TRP A 86 -18.58 0.20 -3.86
C TRP A 86 -19.54 -0.99 -3.91
N ALA A 87 -19.28 -2.03 -3.12
CA ALA A 87 -20.19 -3.18 -3.02
C ALA A 87 -21.57 -2.76 -2.50
N ASP A 88 -21.60 -1.81 -1.55
CA ASP A 88 -22.81 -1.24 -0.97
C ASP A 88 -23.44 -0.13 -1.83
N GLY A 89 -22.91 0.13 -3.03
CA GLY A 89 -23.44 1.13 -3.97
C GLY A 89 -22.92 2.55 -3.77
N GLY A 90 -22.02 2.77 -2.82
CA GLY A 90 -21.36 4.07 -2.59
C GLY A 90 -20.19 4.31 -3.56
N ASP A 91 -20.04 5.52 -4.07
CA ASP A 91 -18.93 5.90 -4.95
C ASP A 91 -17.90 6.73 -4.18
N THR A 92 -17.29 6.13 -3.15
CA THR A 92 -16.31 6.79 -2.27
C THR A 92 -14.89 6.31 -2.49
N ASP A 93 -13.92 7.06 -1.97
CA ASP A 93 -12.50 6.72 -1.96
C ASP A 93 -12.09 5.80 -0.78
N GLY A 94 -13.07 5.32 -0.01
CA GLY A 94 -12.87 4.53 1.21
C GLY A 94 -12.41 5.35 2.42
N ALA A 95 -12.27 6.67 2.28
CA ALA A 95 -11.98 7.62 3.36
C ALA A 95 -13.10 8.68 3.52
N GLY A 96 -14.28 8.40 2.96
CA GLY A 96 -15.47 9.22 3.07
C GLY A 96 -15.60 10.33 2.01
N ALA A 97 -14.63 10.53 1.11
CA ALA A 97 -14.77 11.46 0.01
C ALA A 97 -15.34 10.78 -1.23
N ARG A 98 -16.12 11.51 -2.04
CA ARG A 98 -16.60 11.03 -3.33
C ARG A 98 -15.43 10.86 -4.31
N ILE A 99 -15.52 9.85 -5.15
CA ILE A 99 -14.58 9.67 -6.26
C ILE A 99 -14.75 10.83 -7.26
N PRO A 100 -13.63 11.38 -7.81
CA PRO A 100 -13.69 12.39 -8.86
C PRO A 100 -14.50 11.93 -10.08
N GLY A 101 -15.20 12.86 -10.73
CA GLY A 101 -16.14 12.56 -11.80
C GLY A 101 -15.52 11.79 -12.97
N ASP A 102 -14.25 12.07 -13.30
CA ASP A 102 -13.47 11.39 -14.33
C ASP A 102 -13.12 9.91 -13.99
N LEU A 103 -13.32 9.50 -12.74
CA LEU A 103 -13.05 8.14 -12.25
C LEU A 103 -14.31 7.36 -11.87
N LEU A 104 -15.51 7.95 -11.98
CA LEU A 104 -16.78 7.30 -11.60
C LEU A 104 -17.10 6.02 -12.38
N TRP A 105 -16.48 5.83 -13.53
CA TRP A 105 -16.60 4.59 -14.28
C TRP A 105 -15.96 3.38 -13.56
N GLN A 106 -14.99 3.59 -12.65
CA GLN A 106 -14.30 2.52 -11.95
C GLN A 106 -15.20 1.74 -10.97
N PRO A 107 -15.95 2.39 -10.04
CA PRO A 107 -16.88 1.66 -9.19
C PRO A 107 -17.98 0.93 -9.97
N VAL A 108 -18.47 1.52 -11.07
CA VAL A 108 -19.47 0.86 -11.92
C VAL A 108 -18.88 -0.40 -12.59
N LEU A 109 -17.70 -0.28 -13.18
CA LEU A 109 -17.00 -1.42 -13.79
C LEU A 109 -16.68 -2.51 -12.75
N TRP A 110 -16.24 -2.13 -11.55
CA TRP A 110 -15.93 -3.07 -10.50
C TRP A 110 -17.17 -3.83 -10.01
N ARG A 111 -18.32 -3.16 -9.83
CA ARG A 111 -19.60 -3.81 -9.49
C ARG A 111 -20.03 -4.79 -10.58
N ALA A 112 -19.95 -4.38 -11.84
CA ALA A 112 -20.25 -5.27 -12.97
C ALA A 112 -19.32 -6.49 -13.03
N LEU A 113 -18.03 -6.31 -12.71
CA LEU A 113 -17.07 -7.42 -12.58
C LEU A 113 -17.43 -8.34 -11.41
N ARG A 114 -17.83 -7.77 -10.27
CA ARG A 114 -18.24 -8.53 -9.08
C ARG A 114 -19.46 -9.43 -9.40
N ASP A 115 -20.43 -8.87 -10.10
CA ASP A 115 -21.62 -9.60 -10.53
C ASP A 115 -21.27 -10.72 -11.53
N GLU A 116 -20.36 -10.46 -12.46
CA GLU A 116 -19.87 -11.45 -13.44
C GLU A 116 -19.09 -12.59 -12.77
N ILE A 117 -18.25 -12.29 -11.78
CA ILE A 117 -17.49 -13.30 -11.02
C ILE A 117 -18.45 -14.10 -10.11
N GLY A 118 -19.49 -13.48 -9.55
CA GLY A 118 -20.48 -14.14 -8.71
C GLY A 118 -19.96 -14.62 -7.35
N THR A 119 -18.75 -14.22 -6.96
CA THR A 119 -18.12 -14.56 -5.67
C THR A 119 -17.70 -13.27 -4.97
N PRO A 120 -17.92 -13.14 -3.64
CA PRO A 120 -17.46 -11.98 -2.91
C PRO A 120 -15.98 -11.69 -3.10
N SER A 121 -15.61 -10.42 -3.21
CA SER A 121 -14.23 -9.98 -3.39
C SER A 121 -13.35 -10.31 -2.19
N LEU A 122 -12.04 -10.19 -2.36
CA LEU A 122 -11.10 -10.35 -1.26
C LEU A 122 -11.40 -9.39 -0.10
N ALA A 123 -11.79 -8.14 -0.39
CA ALA A 123 -12.13 -7.13 0.61
C ALA A 123 -13.37 -7.56 1.45
N GLU A 124 -14.39 -8.10 0.80
CA GLU A 124 -15.60 -8.59 1.47
C GLU A 124 -15.31 -9.82 2.34
N ARG A 125 -14.55 -10.76 1.82
CA ARG A 125 -14.18 -12.01 2.57
C ARG A 125 -13.22 -11.75 3.73
N MET A 126 -12.51 -10.64 3.70
CA MET A 126 -11.54 -10.29 4.74
C MET A 126 -12.20 -10.09 6.10
N ALA A 127 -13.36 -9.44 6.13
CA ALA A 127 -14.11 -9.22 7.37
C ALA A 127 -14.51 -10.55 8.01
N ASP A 128 -15.03 -11.48 7.20
CA ASP A 128 -15.43 -12.82 7.66
C ASP A 128 -14.24 -13.64 8.14
N ALA A 129 -13.11 -13.58 7.42
CA ALA A 129 -11.88 -14.26 7.81
C ALA A 129 -11.33 -13.73 9.15
N CYS A 130 -11.35 -12.42 9.36
CA CYS A 130 -10.94 -11.82 10.64
C CYS A 130 -11.89 -12.22 11.77
N ALA A 131 -13.20 -12.23 11.54
CA ALA A 131 -14.19 -12.65 12.53
C ALA A 131 -14.00 -14.13 12.89
N ALA A 132 -13.74 -15.01 11.91
CA ALA A 132 -13.46 -16.42 12.15
C ALA A 132 -12.21 -16.63 12.99
N VAL A 133 -11.12 -15.90 12.70
CA VAL A 133 -9.87 -15.94 13.49
C VAL A 133 -10.08 -15.44 14.92
N HIS A 134 -10.93 -14.42 15.11
CA HIS A 134 -11.27 -13.95 16.46
C HIS A 134 -12.05 -15.00 17.27
N SER A 135 -13.01 -15.69 16.61
CA SER A 135 -13.86 -16.67 17.25
C SER A 135 -13.12 -17.97 17.57
N ASP A 136 -12.30 -18.42 16.63
CA ASP A 136 -11.47 -19.62 16.74
C ASP A 136 -10.03 -19.33 16.26
N PRO A 137 -9.11 -18.99 17.16
CA PRO A 137 -7.71 -18.72 16.79
C PRO A 137 -6.97 -19.94 16.22
N GLU A 138 -7.44 -21.15 16.52
CA GLU A 138 -6.80 -22.40 16.05
C GLU A 138 -7.24 -22.77 14.62
N ILE A 139 -8.21 -22.06 14.04
CA ILE A 139 -8.62 -22.26 12.63
C ILE A 139 -7.44 -22.01 11.67
N VAL A 140 -6.42 -21.27 12.13
CA VAL A 140 -5.23 -20.95 11.35
C VAL A 140 -4.02 -21.60 12.00
N ASP A 141 -3.40 -22.53 11.25
CA ASP A 141 -2.16 -23.20 11.66
C ASP A 141 -0.96 -22.23 11.55
N LEU A 142 -0.77 -21.41 12.57
CA LEU A 142 0.33 -20.45 12.72
C LEU A 142 0.92 -20.53 14.13
N PRO A 143 2.23 -20.24 14.29
CA PRO A 143 2.86 -20.17 15.60
C PRO A 143 2.19 -19.17 16.54
N LYS A 144 2.32 -19.39 17.86
CA LYS A 144 1.81 -18.46 18.87
C LYS A 144 2.50 -17.09 18.82
N ARG A 145 3.76 -17.05 18.36
CA ARG A 145 4.53 -15.82 18.16
C ARG A 145 4.84 -15.61 16.69
N LEU A 146 4.55 -14.43 16.19
CA LEU A 146 4.82 -13.98 14.84
C LEU A 146 5.70 -12.73 14.88
N SER A 147 6.72 -12.67 14.04
CA SER A 147 7.57 -11.47 13.90
C SER A 147 7.65 -11.06 12.44
N VAL A 148 7.38 -9.78 12.17
CA VAL A 148 7.52 -9.15 10.85
C VAL A 148 8.67 -8.16 10.93
N PHE A 149 9.70 -8.34 10.11
CA PHE A 149 10.91 -7.53 10.11
C PHE A 149 11.01 -6.65 8.88
N GLY A 150 11.46 -5.40 9.07
CA GLY A 150 11.91 -4.51 8.01
C GLY A 150 10.81 -4.07 7.03
N ALA A 151 9.54 -4.18 7.42
CA ALA A 151 8.46 -3.72 6.57
C ALA A 151 8.47 -2.19 6.48
N SER A 152 8.78 -1.64 5.32
CA SER A 152 8.62 -0.21 5.02
C SER A 152 7.20 0.15 4.63
N ARG A 153 6.43 -0.84 4.17
CA ARG A 153 5.00 -0.73 3.81
C ARG A 153 4.26 -1.98 4.25
N LEU A 154 3.12 -1.78 4.87
CA LEU A 154 2.17 -2.86 5.16
C LEU A 154 0.82 -2.46 4.55
N PRO A 155 0.35 -3.19 3.55
CA PRO A 155 -0.98 -3.01 2.99
C PRO A 155 -2.09 -3.15 4.04
N ALA A 156 -3.24 -2.54 3.79
CA ALA A 156 -4.33 -2.51 4.76
C ALA A 156 -4.87 -3.91 5.10
N ASP A 157 -4.90 -4.81 4.11
CA ASP A 157 -5.30 -6.21 4.29
C ASP A 157 -4.34 -6.95 5.23
N GLN A 158 -3.03 -6.74 5.08
CA GLN A 158 -2.03 -7.36 5.96
C GLN A 158 -2.14 -6.85 7.40
N LEU A 159 -2.30 -5.54 7.57
CA LEU A 159 -2.50 -4.95 8.90
C LEU A 159 -3.78 -5.46 9.57
N GLN A 160 -4.86 -5.63 8.81
CA GLN A 160 -6.12 -6.15 9.32
C GLN A 160 -5.96 -7.59 9.81
N ILE A 161 -5.28 -8.43 9.06
CA ILE A 161 -4.99 -9.82 9.47
C ILE A 161 -4.04 -9.86 10.66
N LEU A 162 -2.97 -9.06 10.68
CA LEU A 162 -2.04 -9.01 11.81
C LEU A 162 -2.75 -8.54 13.09
N SER A 163 -3.66 -7.56 12.98
CA SER A 163 -4.48 -7.11 14.09
C SER A 163 -5.40 -8.22 14.60
N ALA A 164 -6.08 -8.96 13.71
CA ALA A 164 -6.93 -10.07 14.08
C ALA A 164 -6.15 -11.20 14.78
N LEU A 165 -4.96 -11.52 14.28
CA LEU A 165 -4.08 -12.52 14.88
C LEU A 165 -3.54 -12.06 16.24
N GLY A 166 -3.25 -10.78 16.40
CA GLY A 166 -2.69 -10.18 17.61
C GLY A 166 -3.62 -10.25 18.84
N VAL A 167 -4.90 -10.54 18.67
CA VAL A 167 -5.85 -10.71 19.79
C VAL A 167 -5.49 -11.92 20.66
N LYS A 168 -4.94 -12.97 20.07
CA LYS A 168 -4.63 -14.25 20.77
C LYS A 168 -3.21 -14.76 20.51
N ARG A 169 -2.39 -14.02 19.79
CA ARG A 169 -1.00 -14.35 19.48
C ARG A 169 -0.09 -13.15 19.73
N ASP A 170 1.16 -13.43 20.06
CA ASP A 170 2.20 -12.39 20.18
C ASP A 170 2.63 -11.98 18.77
N VAL A 171 2.20 -10.81 18.31
CA VAL A 171 2.59 -10.25 17.02
C VAL A 171 3.56 -9.09 17.22
N HIS A 172 4.78 -9.24 16.73
CA HIS A 172 5.84 -8.23 16.84
C HIS A 172 6.13 -7.65 15.46
N LEU A 173 6.10 -6.31 15.36
CA LEU A 173 6.52 -5.57 14.18
C LEU A 173 7.85 -4.88 14.46
N TRP A 174 8.90 -5.29 13.73
CA TRP A 174 10.24 -4.69 13.82
C TRP A 174 10.42 -3.76 12.65
N LEU A 175 10.21 -2.47 12.88
CA LEU A 175 10.17 -1.45 11.83
C LEU A 175 11.40 -0.56 11.92
N ALA A 176 12.00 -0.26 10.78
CA ALA A 176 13.01 0.78 10.70
C ALA A 176 12.32 2.14 10.77
N ASP A 177 12.71 2.94 11.76
CA ASP A 177 12.20 4.30 11.94
C ASP A 177 13.34 5.31 11.80
N ALA A 178 13.23 6.14 10.77
CA ALA A 178 14.23 7.16 10.50
C ALA A 178 14.07 8.39 11.42
N SER A 179 12.87 8.63 11.94
CA SER A 179 12.57 9.82 12.72
C SER A 179 11.58 9.54 13.85
N PRO A 180 12.08 9.13 15.03
CA PRO A 180 11.23 8.96 16.22
C PRO A 180 10.48 10.25 16.61
N ALA A 181 11.02 11.42 16.29
CA ALA A 181 10.33 12.68 16.52
C ALA A 181 9.08 12.79 15.65
N LEU A 182 9.22 12.59 14.33
CA LEU A 182 8.08 12.60 13.40
C LEU A 182 7.07 11.48 13.73
N TRP A 183 7.54 10.30 14.13
CA TRP A 183 6.68 9.18 14.52
C TRP A 183 5.69 9.56 15.64
N ARG A 184 6.14 10.35 16.62
CA ARG A 184 5.30 10.83 17.73
C ARG A 184 4.32 11.94 17.31
N GLU A 185 4.70 12.76 16.33
CA GLU A 185 3.88 13.88 15.84
C GLU A 185 2.74 13.43 14.93
N LEU A 186 2.89 12.30 14.22
CA LEU A 186 1.88 11.76 13.32
C LEU A 186 0.70 11.18 14.11
N GLY A 187 -0.43 11.90 14.09
CA GLY A 187 -1.64 11.57 14.85
C GLY A 187 -2.54 10.52 14.19
N HIS A 188 -3.53 10.08 14.99
CA HIS A 188 -4.52 9.06 14.59
C HIS A 188 -5.55 9.56 13.55
N ASP A 189 -5.77 10.88 13.50
CA ASP A 189 -6.90 11.48 12.77
C ASP A 189 -6.57 11.85 11.32
N MET A 190 -5.40 11.48 10.83
CA MET A 190 -4.97 11.84 9.48
C MET A 190 -5.53 10.90 8.43
N ALA A 191 -6.26 11.45 7.46
CA ALA A 191 -6.73 10.67 6.32
C ALA A 191 -5.57 10.33 5.38
N ILE A 192 -5.45 9.05 5.01
CA ILE A 192 -4.45 8.60 4.04
C ILE A 192 -5.01 8.82 2.64
N ARG A 193 -4.69 9.96 2.04
CA ARG A 193 -5.04 10.32 0.67
C ARG A 193 -3.78 10.55 -0.14
N ARG A 194 -3.62 9.80 -1.22
CA ARG A 194 -2.40 9.87 -2.02
C ARG A 194 -2.23 11.17 -2.79
N ARG A 195 -3.34 11.86 -3.15
CA ARG A 195 -3.31 13.15 -3.86
C ARG A 195 -3.10 14.32 -2.92
N ASP A 196 -3.58 14.20 -1.68
CA ASP A 196 -3.52 15.25 -0.67
C ASP A 196 -2.78 14.68 0.55
N ASP A 197 -1.45 14.61 0.48
CA ASP A 197 -0.63 14.15 1.59
C ASP A 197 -0.57 15.22 2.69
N ALA A 198 -1.63 15.29 3.50
CA ALA A 198 -1.70 16.21 4.64
C ALA A 198 -0.60 15.96 5.66
N SER A 199 -0.04 14.74 5.72
CA SER A 199 1.05 14.42 6.63
C SER A 199 2.34 15.16 6.29
N SER A 200 2.51 15.58 5.04
CA SER A 200 3.69 16.33 4.59
C SER A 200 3.85 17.70 5.26
N THR A 201 2.74 18.27 5.75
CA THR A 201 2.74 19.58 6.45
C THR A 201 3.40 19.52 7.83
N GLN A 202 3.43 18.34 8.44
CA GLN A 202 4.07 18.12 9.76
C GLN A 202 5.57 17.80 9.64
N VAL A 203 6.08 17.69 8.42
CA VAL A 203 7.47 17.31 8.19
C VAL A 203 8.33 18.56 7.97
N ALA A 204 9.19 18.86 8.96
CA ALA A 204 10.15 19.94 8.86
C ALA A 204 11.33 19.55 7.95
N ASN A 205 11.85 18.33 8.10
CA ASN A 205 13.00 17.87 7.33
C ASN A 205 12.64 17.57 5.86
N PRO A 206 13.32 18.21 4.86
CA PRO A 206 12.97 18.05 3.45
C PRO A 206 13.19 16.65 2.89
N LEU A 207 14.16 15.89 3.41
CA LEU A 207 14.39 14.50 3.01
C LEU A 207 13.23 13.59 3.49
N LEU A 208 12.80 13.76 4.73
CA LEU A 208 11.63 13.05 5.25
C LEU A 208 10.35 13.44 4.49
N ARG A 209 10.24 14.71 4.06
CA ARG A 209 9.09 15.18 3.29
C ARG A 209 9.02 14.49 1.93
N SER A 210 10.13 14.42 1.21
CA SER A 210 10.19 13.87 -0.15
C SER A 210 10.23 12.34 -0.19
N MET A 211 11.00 11.71 0.71
CA MET A 211 11.29 10.28 0.67
C MET A 211 10.53 9.47 1.73
N GLY A 212 10.02 10.11 2.78
CA GLY A 212 9.41 9.44 3.94
C GLY A 212 7.91 9.14 3.81
N HIS A 213 7.30 9.29 2.63
CA HIS A 213 5.87 9.11 2.45
C HIS A 213 5.37 7.72 2.94
N ASP A 214 6.04 6.65 2.53
CA ASP A 214 5.65 5.29 2.88
C ASP A 214 5.72 5.03 4.40
N SER A 215 6.75 5.56 5.06
CA SER A 215 6.90 5.46 6.52
C SER A 215 5.81 6.24 7.27
N ARG A 216 5.46 7.45 6.79
CA ARG A 216 4.35 8.23 7.34
C ARG A 216 3.02 7.51 7.17
N GLU A 217 2.74 7.01 5.97
CA GLU A 217 1.53 6.24 5.70
C GLU A 217 1.44 5.01 6.60
N LEU A 218 2.55 4.27 6.76
CA LEU A 218 2.59 3.11 7.64
C LEU A 218 2.28 3.51 9.09
N ARG A 219 2.89 4.58 9.59
CA ARG A 219 2.63 5.07 10.96
C ARG A 219 1.16 5.42 11.18
N ILE A 220 0.56 6.18 10.27
CA ILE A 220 -0.84 6.59 10.37
C ILE A 220 -1.76 5.35 10.36
N ARG A 221 -1.48 4.38 9.48
CA ARG A 221 -2.25 3.13 9.41
C ARG A 221 -2.13 2.29 10.68
N LEU A 222 -0.94 2.22 11.26
CA LEU A 222 -0.72 1.53 12.54
C LEU A 222 -1.50 2.21 13.66
N ALA A 223 -1.43 3.53 13.75
CA ALA A 223 -2.14 4.31 14.76
C ALA A 223 -3.66 4.15 14.67
N GLN A 224 -4.21 4.00 13.47
CA GLN A 224 -5.65 3.84 13.25
C GLN A 224 -6.17 2.42 13.52
N ARG A 225 -5.31 1.42 13.42
CA ARG A 225 -5.72 0.01 13.41
C ARG A 225 -5.32 -0.78 14.64
N LEU A 226 -4.25 -0.39 15.29
CA LEU A 226 -3.75 -1.12 16.45
C LEU A 226 -4.33 -0.52 17.73
N VAL A 227 -4.88 -1.38 18.59
CA VAL A 227 -5.07 -1.11 20.00
C VAL A 227 -3.71 -0.72 20.58
N PRO A 228 -3.63 0.17 21.61
CA PRO A 228 -2.37 0.63 22.16
C PRO A 228 -1.39 -0.52 22.32
N SER A 229 -0.43 -0.58 21.42
CA SER A 229 0.64 -1.56 21.43
C SER A 229 1.77 -1.00 22.25
N ASP A 230 2.57 -1.85 22.86
CA ASP A 230 3.84 -1.47 23.45
C ASP A 230 4.77 -1.00 22.31
N ASP A 231 4.71 0.30 22.03
CA ASP A 231 5.59 0.93 21.03
C ASP A 231 6.92 1.23 21.71
N GLN A 232 7.94 0.42 21.39
CA GLN A 232 9.27 0.53 21.97
C GLN A 232 10.26 1.04 20.95
N HIS A 233 10.81 2.24 21.19
CA HIS A 233 11.93 2.75 20.41
C HIS A 233 13.25 2.19 20.95
N LEU A 234 13.97 1.49 20.10
CA LEU A 234 15.34 1.06 20.37
C LEU A 234 16.30 2.17 19.89
N PRO A 235 16.91 2.94 20.81
CA PRO A 235 17.78 4.04 20.42
C PRO A 235 19.04 3.54 19.72
N THR A 236 19.47 4.29 18.72
CA THR A 236 20.79 4.09 18.07
C THR A 236 21.64 5.33 18.38
N ASP A 237 22.84 5.11 18.87
CA ASP A 237 23.76 6.21 19.13
C ASP A 237 24.32 6.77 17.81
N LEU A 238 24.01 8.06 17.56
CA LEU A 238 24.55 8.82 16.45
C LEU A 238 25.71 9.69 16.97
N THR A 239 26.93 9.17 16.90
CA THR A 239 28.09 9.76 17.63
C THR A 239 29.07 10.52 16.77
N ALA A 240 28.91 10.57 15.46
CA ALA A 240 29.94 11.16 14.60
C ALA A 240 29.72 12.66 14.37
N ASP A 241 30.75 13.46 14.61
CA ASP A 241 30.86 14.87 14.20
C ASP A 241 31.24 14.92 12.71
N THR A 242 30.36 14.43 11.87
CA THR A 242 30.51 14.34 10.42
C THR A 242 29.27 14.86 9.75
N LEU A 243 29.35 15.20 8.47
CA LEU A 243 28.20 15.62 7.67
C LEU A 243 27.09 14.56 7.71
N LEU A 244 27.44 13.29 7.58
CA LEU A 244 26.47 12.20 7.66
C LEU A 244 25.80 12.14 9.05
N GLY A 245 26.59 12.30 10.12
CA GLY A 245 26.08 12.32 11.48
C GLY A 245 25.12 13.49 11.73
N ASP A 246 25.42 14.67 11.19
CA ASP A 246 24.53 15.83 11.27
C ASP A 246 23.22 15.59 10.52
N LEU A 247 23.29 15.13 9.27
CA LEU A 247 22.11 14.78 8.48
C LEU A 247 21.23 13.71 9.18
N GLN A 248 21.86 12.69 9.76
CA GLN A 248 21.13 11.65 10.50
C GLN A 248 20.44 12.21 11.74
N ARG A 249 21.09 13.14 12.49
CA ARG A 249 20.47 13.79 13.65
C ARG A 249 19.29 14.68 13.23
N GLU A 250 19.44 15.47 12.17
CA GLU A 250 18.38 16.33 11.66
C GLU A 250 17.18 15.54 11.16
N ILE A 251 17.40 14.41 10.45
CA ILE A 251 16.34 13.48 10.06
C ILE A 251 15.65 12.90 11.30
N ARG A 252 16.43 12.39 12.26
CA ARG A 252 15.90 11.77 13.48
C ARG A 252 15.03 12.72 14.28
N ASP A 253 15.43 13.99 14.37
CA ASP A 253 14.76 15.04 15.13
C ASP A 253 13.67 15.76 14.33
N ASN A 254 13.42 15.38 13.06
CA ASN A 254 12.52 16.06 12.13
C ASN A 254 12.82 17.56 12.03
N ARG A 255 14.10 17.94 11.94
CA ARG A 255 14.52 19.34 11.85
C ARG A 255 14.88 19.73 10.42
N ASP A 256 14.65 21.01 10.10
CA ASP A 256 15.15 21.59 8.86
C ASP A 256 16.70 21.64 8.92
N PRO A 257 17.40 21.23 7.86
CA PRO A 257 18.86 21.25 7.82
C PRO A 257 19.41 22.64 8.14
N ASN A 258 20.26 22.69 9.15
CA ASN A 258 20.94 23.94 9.48
C ASN A 258 22.09 24.17 8.51
N SER A 259 21.90 25.05 7.53
CA SER A 259 22.90 25.39 6.51
C SER A 259 24.15 26.10 7.05
N GLN A 260 24.25 26.34 8.37
CA GLN A 260 25.37 27.07 8.98
C GLN A 260 26.47 26.17 9.60
N GLY A 261 26.37 24.85 9.45
CA GLY A 261 27.41 23.94 9.93
C GLY A 261 28.71 24.13 9.11
N THR A 262 29.81 24.45 9.78
CA THR A 262 31.14 24.51 9.15
C THR A 262 31.62 23.07 8.97
N GLN A 263 31.47 22.56 7.77
CA GLN A 263 31.93 21.21 7.43
C GLN A 263 33.44 21.22 7.17
N SER A 264 34.17 20.23 7.70
CA SER A 264 35.56 19.98 7.36
C SER A 264 35.68 19.60 5.88
N ARG A 265 36.61 20.17 5.16
CA ARG A 265 36.93 19.77 3.77
C ARG A 265 37.43 18.32 3.67
N ASP A 266 37.90 17.76 4.78
CA ASP A 266 38.40 16.37 4.86
C ASP A 266 37.32 15.36 5.22
N ASP A 267 36.08 15.81 5.47
CA ASP A 267 34.99 14.93 5.76
C ASP A 267 34.54 14.16 4.49
N ARG A 268 34.70 12.85 4.52
CA ARG A 268 34.31 11.93 3.46
C ARG A 268 33.15 11.04 3.83
N SER A 269 32.42 11.36 4.89
CA SER A 269 31.27 10.59 5.37
C SER A 269 30.12 10.56 4.36
N THR A 270 30.06 11.54 3.46
CA THR A 270 29.08 11.61 2.37
C THR A 270 29.78 11.82 1.03
N GLN A 271 29.46 10.98 0.05
CA GLN A 271 30.04 11.07 -1.29
C GLN A 271 28.95 11.03 -2.36
N VAL A 272 29.07 11.88 -3.37
CA VAL A 272 28.17 11.90 -4.53
C VAL A 272 28.91 11.32 -5.72
N HIS A 273 28.39 10.23 -6.26
CA HIS A 273 28.92 9.57 -7.44
C HIS A 273 28.02 9.81 -8.65
N ALA A 274 28.53 10.50 -9.67
CA ALA A 274 27.83 10.59 -10.96
C ALA A 274 28.02 9.28 -11.74
N CYS A 275 26.95 8.51 -11.88
CA CYS A 275 26.98 7.22 -12.56
C CYS A 275 26.00 7.22 -13.73
N HIS A 276 26.43 6.66 -14.87
CA HIS A 276 25.57 6.43 -16.03
C HIS A 276 25.12 4.97 -16.07
N GLY A 277 23.83 4.72 -15.82
CA GLY A 277 23.20 3.40 -15.88
C GLY A 277 23.30 2.58 -14.60
N GLN A 278 22.34 1.70 -14.41
CA GLN A 278 22.16 0.88 -13.21
C GLN A 278 23.35 -0.03 -12.90
N THR A 279 24.00 -0.61 -13.93
CA THR A 279 25.13 -1.52 -13.76
C THR A 279 26.35 -0.83 -13.16
N ARG A 280 26.60 0.44 -13.50
CA ARG A 280 27.72 1.20 -12.92
C ARG A 280 27.44 1.67 -11.49
N GLN A 281 26.18 1.86 -11.14
CA GLN A 281 25.77 2.15 -9.76
C GLN A 281 26.04 0.95 -8.86
N ALA A 282 25.69 -0.26 -9.29
CA ALA A 282 25.94 -1.49 -8.53
C ALA A 282 27.43 -1.74 -8.29
N LEU A 283 28.29 -1.62 -9.32
CA LEU A 283 29.73 -1.85 -9.22
C LEU A 283 30.46 -0.86 -8.31
N ARG A 284 29.93 0.34 -8.08
CA ARG A 284 30.52 1.30 -7.13
C ARG A 284 30.01 1.11 -5.71
N GLY A 285 28.82 0.56 -5.51
CA GLY A 285 28.31 0.20 -4.19
C GLY A 285 29.15 -0.88 -3.50
N ASP A 286 29.63 -1.85 -4.26
CA ASP A 286 30.47 -2.96 -3.74
C ASP A 286 31.92 -2.55 -3.43
N ALA A 287 32.37 -1.39 -3.92
CA ALA A 287 33.76 -0.91 -3.69
C ALA A 287 33.92 -0.05 -2.42
N VAL A 288 32.83 0.19 -1.68
CA VAL A 288 32.79 1.08 -0.49
C VAL A 288 32.37 0.32 0.77
N ALA A 289 32.11 -0.99 0.69
CA ALA A 289 31.74 -1.84 1.83
C ALA A 289 32.96 -2.48 2.52
#